data_4f8caefe58267dc2e0f02198407d9890
#
_entry.id   4f8caefe58267dc2e0f02198407d9890
#
_cell.length_a   1.000
_cell.length_b   1.000
_cell.length_c   1.000
_cell.angle_alpha   90.00
_cell.angle_beta   90.00
_cell.angle_gamma   90.00
#
_symmetry.space_group_name_H-M   'P 1'
#
loop_
_entity.id
_entity.type
_entity.pdbx_description
1 polymer ?
#
loop_
_entity_poly.entity_id
_entity_poly.type
_entity_poly.pdbx_seq_one_letter_code
_entity_poly.pdbx_strand_id
1 'polypeptide(L)'
;MYKRQDVAIVHGPPGTGKTTTLVEAIYETLHREPQVLVCAQSNMAVDWISEKLVDRGVNVLRIGNPTRVNDKMLSFTYERRFENHPLYPELWSIRKELRLLGGKSRRGSYDEREGIRNRMSRLRDRATTLEIQINSELFDSAHVIASTLVSSNHRLLNGRRFGTLFIDEAAQALEAACWIAIRKADRVV
;
A
#
# COMPACT_ATOMS: atom_id res chain seq x y z
N MET A 1 -26.04 17.99 -18.78
CA MET A 1 -25.19 18.15 -17.57
C MET A 1 -25.30 16.85 -16.78
N TYR A 2 -24.34 15.90 -16.95
CA TYR A 2 -24.34 14.66 -16.18
C TYR A 2 -23.92 15.01 -14.74
N LYS A 3 -24.84 14.81 -13.78
CA LYS A 3 -24.47 14.90 -12.36
C LYS A 3 -23.46 13.79 -12.08
N ARG A 4 -22.23 14.14 -11.68
CA ARG A 4 -21.28 13.18 -11.13
C ARG A 4 -21.92 12.57 -9.91
N GLN A 5 -22.08 11.25 -9.91
CA GLN A 5 -22.51 10.52 -8.71
C GLN A 5 -21.25 10.27 -7.87
N ASP A 6 -21.32 10.63 -6.60
CA ASP A 6 -20.23 10.38 -5.65
C ASP A 6 -20.25 8.92 -5.13
N VAL A 7 -21.39 8.24 -5.27
CA VAL A 7 -21.57 6.84 -4.89
C VAL A 7 -22.28 6.10 -6.02
N ALA A 8 -21.75 4.93 -6.40
CA ALA A 8 -22.39 3.97 -7.27
C ALA A 8 -22.50 2.61 -6.56
N ILE A 9 -23.60 1.88 -6.80
CA ILE A 9 -23.83 0.57 -6.16
C ILE A 9 -24.02 -0.47 -7.25
N VAL A 10 -23.17 -1.51 -7.23
CA VAL A 10 -23.32 -2.72 -8.03
C VAL A 10 -24.04 -3.76 -7.18
N HIS A 11 -25.34 -3.93 -7.42
CA HIS A 11 -26.17 -4.87 -6.66
C HIS A 11 -26.48 -6.13 -7.47
N GLY A 12 -26.54 -7.29 -6.79
CA GLY A 12 -26.92 -8.55 -7.41
C GLY A 12 -26.87 -9.72 -6.41
N PRO A 13 -27.62 -10.81 -6.65
CA PRO A 13 -27.57 -12.03 -5.84
C PRO A 13 -26.16 -12.66 -5.81
N PRO A 14 -25.89 -13.61 -4.90
CA PRO A 14 -24.67 -14.41 -4.93
C PRO A 14 -24.52 -15.13 -6.29
N GLY A 15 -23.28 -15.22 -6.78
CA GLY A 15 -22.97 -15.93 -8.03
C GLY A 15 -23.28 -15.18 -9.34
N THR A 16 -23.76 -13.96 -9.31
CA THR A 16 -24.10 -13.16 -10.51
C THR A 16 -22.91 -12.46 -11.16
N GLY A 17 -21.70 -12.69 -10.68
CA GLY A 17 -20.49 -12.09 -11.24
C GLY A 17 -20.19 -10.65 -10.78
N LYS A 18 -20.73 -10.20 -9.64
CA LYS A 18 -20.48 -8.85 -9.10
C LYS A 18 -19.00 -8.50 -9.04
N THR A 19 -18.18 -9.39 -8.48
CA THR A 19 -16.74 -9.13 -8.35
C THR A 19 -16.05 -9.09 -9.72
N THR A 20 -16.50 -9.87 -10.71
CA THR A 20 -16.01 -9.77 -12.08
C THR A 20 -16.38 -8.41 -12.69
N THR A 21 -17.61 -7.96 -12.50
CA THR A 21 -18.07 -6.62 -12.94
C THR A 21 -17.25 -5.51 -12.24
N LEU A 22 -16.93 -5.69 -10.96
CA LEU A 22 -16.10 -4.75 -10.22
C LEU A 22 -14.68 -4.67 -10.80
N VAL A 23 -14.08 -5.80 -11.13
CA VAL A 23 -12.75 -5.86 -11.79
C VAL A 23 -12.77 -5.11 -13.14
N GLU A 24 -13.84 -5.28 -13.95
CA GLU A 24 -14.02 -4.50 -15.18
C GLU A 24 -14.13 -3.01 -14.90
N ALA A 25 -14.96 -2.64 -13.93
CA ALA A 25 -15.14 -1.24 -13.56
C ALA A 25 -13.84 -0.59 -13.07
N ILE A 26 -13.03 -1.33 -12.31
CA ILE A 26 -11.69 -0.88 -11.89
C ILE A 26 -10.81 -0.67 -13.12
N TYR A 27 -10.74 -1.66 -14.01
CA TYR A 27 -9.91 -1.60 -15.22
C TYR A 27 -10.30 -0.41 -16.10
N GLU A 28 -11.59 -0.21 -16.36
CA GLU A 28 -12.10 0.95 -17.11
C GLU A 28 -11.83 2.30 -16.42
N THR A 29 -11.87 2.34 -15.09
CA THR A 29 -11.56 3.55 -14.33
C THR A 29 -10.09 3.94 -14.48
N LEU A 30 -9.17 2.98 -14.55
CA LEU A 30 -7.74 3.22 -14.73
C LEU A 30 -7.37 3.85 -16.08
N HIS A 31 -8.27 3.83 -17.07
CA HIS A 31 -8.08 4.63 -18.30
C HIS A 31 -8.26 6.14 -18.07
N ARG A 32 -8.83 6.55 -16.95
CA ARG A 32 -9.16 7.95 -16.61
C ARG A 32 -8.46 8.44 -15.34
N GLU A 33 -8.07 7.53 -14.48
CA GLU A 33 -7.44 7.81 -13.19
C GLU A 33 -6.13 7.03 -13.08
N PRO A 34 -5.02 7.66 -12.71
CA PRO A 34 -3.72 6.98 -12.64
C PRO A 34 -3.67 5.92 -11.54
N GLN A 35 -4.50 6.10 -10.48
CA GLN A 35 -4.48 5.23 -9.33
C GLN A 35 -5.85 5.18 -8.65
N VAL A 36 -6.26 3.99 -8.21
CA VAL A 36 -7.49 3.77 -7.43
C VAL A 36 -7.19 2.99 -6.14
N LEU A 37 -8.09 3.13 -5.16
CA LEU A 37 -8.08 2.31 -3.94
C LEU A 37 -9.11 1.18 -4.08
N VAL A 38 -8.71 -0.05 -3.76
CA VAL A 38 -9.58 -1.22 -3.76
C VAL A 38 -9.59 -1.85 -2.37
N CYS A 39 -10.77 -1.99 -1.79
CA CYS A 39 -10.96 -2.55 -0.46
C CYS A 39 -11.99 -3.67 -0.46
N ALA A 40 -11.82 -4.61 0.48
CA ALA A 40 -12.84 -5.58 0.84
C ALA A 40 -12.78 -5.87 2.34
N GLN A 41 -13.80 -6.56 2.86
CA GLN A 41 -13.84 -6.94 4.28
C GLN A 41 -12.76 -7.97 4.62
N SER A 42 -12.57 -8.99 3.77
CA SER A 42 -11.64 -10.09 4.01
C SER A 42 -10.36 -9.98 3.19
N ASN A 43 -9.25 -10.56 3.69
CA ASN A 43 -8.01 -10.68 2.91
C ASN A 43 -8.23 -11.51 1.65
N MET A 44 -9.02 -12.58 1.74
CA MET A 44 -9.31 -13.49 0.64
C MET A 44 -10.01 -12.76 -0.54
N ALA A 45 -10.98 -11.90 -0.24
CA ALA A 45 -11.66 -11.09 -1.26
C ALA A 45 -10.71 -10.09 -1.91
N VAL A 46 -9.89 -9.38 -1.10
CA VAL A 46 -8.88 -8.45 -1.64
C VAL A 46 -7.88 -9.18 -2.54
N ASP A 47 -7.39 -10.34 -2.12
CA ASP A 47 -6.39 -11.11 -2.88
C ASP A 47 -7.00 -11.62 -4.19
N TRP A 48 -8.25 -12.10 -4.17
CA TRP A 48 -8.95 -12.57 -5.36
C TRP A 48 -9.13 -11.46 -6.42
N ILE A 49 -9.60 -10.27 -6.01
CA ILE A 49 -9.69 -9.10 -6.91
C ILE A 49 -8.32 -8.73 -7.44
N SER A 50 -7.33 -8.69 -6.56
CA SER A 50 -5.95 -8.33 -6.92
C SER A 50 -5.36 -9.30 -7.95
N GLU A 51 -5.57 -10.62 -7.79
CA GLU A 51 -5.16 -11.63 -8.78
C GLU A 51 -5.78 -11.35 -10.15
N LYS A 52 -7.09 -11.09 -10.20
CA LYS A 52 -7.79 -10.79 -11.47
C LYS A 52 -7.27 -9.53 -12.15
N LEU A 53 -6.89 -8.53 -11.39
CA LEU A 53 -6.29 -7.31 -11.92
C LEU A 53 -4.87 -7.55 -12.42
N VAL A 54 -4.06 -8.32 -11.67
CA VAL A 54 -2.70 -8.70 -12.09
C VAL A 54 -2.74 -9.55 -13.37
N ASP A 55 -3.67 -10.51 -13.50
CA ASP A 55 -3.87 -11.31 -14.72
C ASP A 55 -4.14 -10.45 -15.97
N ARG A 56 -4.59 -9.20 -15.78
CA ARG A 56 -4.81 -8.20 -16.84
C ARG A 56 -3.65 -7.22 -17.02
N GLY A 57 -2.54 -7.45 -16.35
CA GLY A 57 -1.36 -6.58 -16.43
C GLY A 57 -1.45 -5.31 -15.58
N VAL A 58 -2.42 -5.20 -14.67
CA VAL A 58 -2.53 -4.05 -13.76
C VAL A 58 -1.49 -4.17 -12.66
N ASN A 59 -0.73 -3.11 -12.42
CA ASN A 59 0.24 -3.07 -11.34
C ASN A 59 -0.46 -2.81 -10.00
N VAL A 60 -0.59 -3.85 -9.18
CA VAL A 60 -1.25 -3.82 -7.87
C VAL A 60 -0.21 -3.75 -6.76
N LEU A 61 -0.40 -2.86 -5.79
CA LEU A 61 0.36 -2.81 -4.53
C LEU A 61 -0.56 -3.22 -3.38
N ARG A 62 -0.30 -4.38 -2.80
CA ARG A 62 -1.09 -4.97 -1.72
C ARG A 62 -0.58 -4.48 -0.36
N ILE A 63 -1.43 -3.74 0.37
CA ILE A 63 -1.15 -3.24 1.72
C ILE A 63 -1.82 -4.17 2.75
N GLY A 64 -1.06 -4.70 3.68
CA GLY A 64 -1.56 -5.56 4.74
C GLY A 64 -0.50 -6.49 5.28
N ASN A 65 -0.84 -7.30 6.30
CA ASN A 65 0.12 -8.24 6.88
C ASN A 65 0.42 -9.39 5.89
N PRO A 66 1.68 -9.57 5.45
CA PRO A 66 2.06 -10.62 4.49
C PRO A 66 1.68 -12.04 4.92
N THR A 67 1.60 -12.32 6.23
CA THR A 67 1.21 -13.65 6.74
C THR A 67 -0.27 -13.99 6.50
N ARG A 68 -1.07 -13.02 6.08
CA ARG A 68 -2.51 -13.17 5.78
C ARG A 68 -2.83 -13.02 4.31
N VAL A 69 -1.82 -12.90 3.47
CA VAL A 69 -1.92 -12.77 2.01
C VAL A 69 -1.65 -14.14 1.39
N ASN A 70 -2.38 -14.51 0.35
CA ASN A 70 -2.16 -15.77 -0.34
C ASN A 70 -0.80 -15.79 -1.09
N ASP A 71 -0.29 -16.98 -1.38
CA ASP A 71 1.04 -17.16 -1.97
C ASP A 71 1.21 -16.44 -3.32
N LYS A 72 0.17 -16.40 -4.14
CA LYS A 72 0.20 -15.73 -5.45
C LYS A 72 0.36 -14.23 -5.32
N MET A 73 -0.27 -13.63 -4.31
CA MET A 73 -0.22 -12.19 -4.08
C MET A 73 0.94 -11.75 -3.19
N LEU A 74 1.69 -12.68 -2.61
CA LEU A 74 2.77 -12.37 -1.67
C LEU A 74 3.85 -11.47 -2.29
N SER A 75 4.22 -11.69 -3.55
CA SER A 75 5.19 -10.86 -4.29
C SER A 75 4.70 -9.44 -4.58
N PHE A 76 3.38 -9.21 -4.51
CA PHE A 76 2.75 -7.90 -4.72
C PHE A 76 2.54 -7.13 -3.42
N THR A 77 2.89 -7.71 -2.27
CA THR A 77 2.82 -7.01 -0.99
C THR A 77 3.86 -5.89 -0.93
N TYR A 78 3.50 -4.81 -0.22
CA TYR A 78 4.40 -3.68 0.00
C TYR A 78 5.75 -4.14 0.58
N GLU A 79 5.73 -5.01 1.59
CA GLU A 79 6.93 -5.49 2.27
C GLU A 79 7.87 -6.22 1.31
N ARG A 80 7.35 -7.13 0.49
CA ARG A 80 8.16 -7.87 -0.49
C ARG A 80 8.70 -6.99 -1.60
N ARG A 81 7.88 -6.05 -2.10
CA ARG A 81 8.35 -5.10 -3.11
C ARG A 81 9.37 -4.13 -2.56
N PHE A 82 9.21 -3.70 -1.30
CA PHE A 82 10.19 -2.86 -0.61
C PHE A 82 11.53 -3.57 -0.44
N GLU A 83 11.52 -4.84 0.01
CA GLU A 83 12.72 -5.67 0.17
C GLU A 83 13.41 -6.00 -1.16
N ASN A 84 12.64 -6.14 -2.24
CA ASN A 84 13.16 -6.45 -3.58
C ASN A 84 13.55 -5.19 -4.38
N HIS A 85 13.41 -4.01 -3.81
CA HIS A 85 13.74 -2.76 -4.49
C HIS A 85 15.26 -2.62 -4.71
N PRO A 86 15.73 -2.11 -5.87
CA PRO A 86 17.18 -1.96 -6.15
C PRO A 86 17.96 -1.17 -5.11
N LEU A 87 17.33 -0.22 -4.43
CA LEU A 87 17.95 0.60 -3.37
C LEU A 87 17.93 -0.08 -1.99
N TYR A 88 17.22 -1.17 -1.82
CA TYR A 88 17.10 -1.83 -0.52
C TYR A 88 18.43 -2.38 0.03
N PRO A 89 19.36 -2.96 -0.76
CA PRO A 89 20.64 -3.41 -0.24
C PRO A 89 21.48 -2.29 0.39
N GLU A 90 21.45 -1.07 -0.19
CA GLU A 90 22.13 0.10 0.39
C GLU A 90 21.46 0.47 1.72
N LEU A 91 20.14 0.58 1.75
CA LEU A 91 19.39 0.87 2.97
C LEU A 91 19.66 -0.17 4.07
N TRP A 92 19.67 -1.45 3.72
CA TRP A 92 19.96 -2.53 4.65
C TRP A 92 21.38 -2.42 5.25
N SER A 93 22.39 -2.12 4.41
CA SER A 93 23.78 -1.94 4.85
C SER A 93 23.92 -0.77 5.82
N ILE A 94 23.25 0.36 5.54
CA ILE A 94 23.21 1.53 6.42
C ILE A 94 22.55 1.19 7.76
N ARG A 95 21.42 0.50 7.74
CA ARG A 95 20.74 0.06 8.97
C ARG A 95 21.59 -0.88 9.82
N LYS A 96 22.37 -1.76 9.18
CA LYS A 96 23.33 -2.64 9.85
C LYS A 96 24.46 -1.83 10.49
N GLU A 97 25.03 -0.86 9.77
CA GLU A 97 26.09 0.01 10.28
C GLU A 97 25.61 0.85 11.46
N LEU A 98 24.42 1.45 11.38
CA LEU A 98 23.81 2.21 12.49
C LEU A 98 23.67 1.37 13.76
N ARG A 99 23.29 0.09 13.63
CA ARG A 99 23.22 -0.84 14.78
C ARG A 99 24.57 -1.07 15.42
N LEU A 100 25.62 -1.25 14.62
CA LEU A 100 27.00 -1.47 15.10
C LEU A 100 27.57 -0.21 15.79
N LEU A 101 27.34 0.97 15.20
CA LEU A 101 27.79 2.25 15.77
C LEU A 101 27.06 2.56 17.09
N GLY A 102 25.77 2.23 17.20
CA GLY A 102 25.00 2.41 18.43
C GLY A 102 25.56 1.62 19.62
N GLY A 103 26.17 0.45 19.38
CA GLY A 103 26.87 -0.35 20.38
C GLY A 103 28.21 0.27 20.81
N LYS A 104 28.93 0.89 19.88
CA LYS A 104 30.26 1.50 20.13
C LYS A 104 30.17 2.87 20.81
N SER A 105 29.12 3.64 20.55
CA SER A 105 28.91 5.00 21.10
C SER A 105 28.89 5.06 22.64
N ARG A 106 28.72 3.92 23.31
CA ARG A 106 28.67 3.83 24.80
C ARG A 106 30.03 3.72 25.46
N ARG A 107 31.13 3.45 24.74
CA ARG A 107 32.42 3.02 25.29
C ARG A 107 33.64 3.89 24.93
N GLY A 108 33.49 4.97 24.13
CA GLY A 108 34.59 5.79 23.64
C GLY A 108 34.84 7.06 24.44
N SER A 109 35.97 7.76 24.15
CA SER A 109 36.27 9.11 24.61
C SER A 109 35.24 10.13 24.11
N TYR A 110 35.29 11.37 24.62
CA TYR A 110 34.34 12.43 24.22
C TYR A 110 34.39 12.70 22.72
N ASP A 111 35.59 12.88 22.17
CA ASP A 111 35.80 13.19 20.73
C ASP A 111 35.38 12.03 19.84
N GLU A 112 35.68 10.80 20.24
CA GLU A 112 35.22 9.59 19.52
C GLU A 112 33.69 9.49 19.49
N ARG A 113 33.01 9.85 20.60
CA ARG A 113 31.56 9.86 20.67
C ARG A 113 30.93 10.91 19.75
N GLU A 114 31.57 12.08 19.65
CA GLU A 114 31.11 13.14 18.76
C GLU A 114 31.26 12.73 17.28
N GLY A 115 32.39 12.18 16.91
CA GLY A 115 32.62 11.63 15.56
C GLY A 115 31.59 10.54 15.18
N ILE A 116 31.33 9.61 16.12
CA ILE A 116 30.33 8.56 15.92
C ILE A 116 28.92 9.18 15.76
N ARG A 117 28.56 10.17 16.57
CA ARG A 117 27.26 10.85 16.51
C ARG A 117 27.04 11.52 15.16
N ASN A 118 28.04 12.25 14.67
CA ASN A 118 28.00 12.93 13.37
C ASN A 118 27.86 11.92 12.22
N ARG A 119 28.57 10.79 12.28
CA ARG A 119 28.45 9.70 11.30
C ARG A 119 27.04 9.08 11.34
N MET A 120 26.53 8.80 12.53
CA MET A 120 25.18 8.25 12.69
C MET A 120 24.08 9.19 12.16
N SER A 121 24.26 10.52 12.34
CA SER A 121 23.32 11.50 11.79
C SER A 121 23.27 11.41 10.26
N ARG A 122 24.42 11.47 9.59
CA ARG A 122 24.51 11.37 8.12
C ARG A 122 23.92 10.06 7.60
N LEU A 123 24.17 8.95 8.30
CA LEU A 123 23.63 7.64 7.91
C LEU A 123 22.10 7.59 8.10
N ARG A 124 21.56 8.20 9.13
CA ARG A 124 20.10 8.31 9.33
C ARG A 124 19.45 9.15 8.25
N ASP A 125 20.05 10.30 7.91
CA ASP A 125 19.54 11.17 6.86
C ASP A 125 19.53 10.43 5.51
N ARG A 126 20.60 9.69 5.19
CA ARG A 126 20.67 8.88 3.98
C ARG A 126 19.64 7.75 3.97
N ALA A 127 19.49 7.03 5.10
CA ALA A 127 18.47 5.98 5.24
C ALA A 127 17.05 6.54 5.02
N THR A 128 16.75 7.69 5.62
CA THR A 128 15.45 8.35 5.45
C THR A 128 15.20 8.73 3.98
N THR A 129 16.22 9.29 3.31
CA THR A 129 16.12 9.61 1.88
C THR A 129 15.82 8.39 1.03
N LEU A 130 16.54 7.28 1.27
CA LEU A 130 16.32 6.02 0.55
C LEU A 130 14.93 5.44 0.83
N GLU A 131 14.46 5.47 2.08
CA GLU A 131 13.11 5.03 2.43
C GLU A 131 12.03 5.84 1.73
N ILE A 132 12.17 7.16 1.67
CA ILE A 132 11.25 8.05 0.96
C ILE A 132 11.26 7.73 -0.53
N GLN A 133 12.44 7.56 -1.14
CA GLN A 133 12.56 7.26 -2.56
C GLN A 133 11.92 5.92 -2.90
N ILE A 134 12.24 4.84 -2.17
CA ILE A 134 11.61 3.53 -2.38
C ILE A 134 10.09 3.62 -2.25
N ASN A 135 9.60 4.30 -1.21
CA ASN A 135 8.17 4.48 -1.02
C ASN A 135 7.51 5.23 -2.17
N SER A 136 8.11 6.35 -2.64
CA SER A 136 7.58 7.10 -3.77
C SER A 136 7.50 6.22 -5.01
N GLU A 137 8.60 5.55 -5.39
CA GLU A 137 8.65 4.71 -6.58
C GLU A 137 7.63 3.55 -6.54
N LEU A 138 7.46 2.89 -5.38
CA LEU A 138 6.47 1.83 -5.23
C LEU A 138 5.04 2.32 -5.38
N PHE A 139 4.71 3.45 -4.78
CA PHE A 139 3.35 4.00 -4.85
C PHE A 139 3.06 4.65 -6.20
N ASP A 140 4.03 5.35 -6.79
CA ASP A 140 3.85 6.04 -8.07
C ASP A 140 3.74 5.06 -9.25
N SER A 141 4.39 3.89 -9.13
CA SER A 141 4.28 2.82 -10.12
C SER A 141 2.98 2.01 -10.02
N ALA A 142 2.32 1.99 -8.86
CA ALA A 142 1.12 1.19 -8.66
C ALA A 142 -0.12 1.86 -9.26
N HIS A 143 -0.90 1.12 -10.04
CA HIS A 143 -2.21 1.56 -10.56
C HIS A 143 -3.33 1.30 -9.53
N VAL A 144 -3.21 0.23 -8.76
CA VAL A 144 -4.17 -0.16 -7.73
C VAL A 144 -3.47 -0.32 -6.39
N ILE A 145 -3.99 0.37 -5.39
CA ILE A 145 -3.65 0.10 -4.00
C ILE A 145 -4.75 -0.80 -3.44
N ALA A 146 -4.39 -2.01 -3.01
CA ALA A 146 -5.35 -2.99 -2.51
C ALA A 146 -5.14 -3.25 -1.01
N SER A 147 -6.21 -3.20 -0.22
CA SER A 147 -6.16 -3.45 1.22
C SER A 147 -7.49 -3.95 1.77
N THR A 148 -7.50 -4.51 2.99
CA THR A 148 -8.78 -4.63 3.69
C THR A 148 -9.27 -3.26 4.13
N LEU A 149 -10.58 -3.11 4.38
CA LEU A 149 -11.17 -1.86 4.86
C LEU A 149 -10.41 -1.29 6.07
N VAL A 150 -10.14 -2.13 7.06
CA VAL A 150 -9.39 -1.73 8.26
C VAL A 150 -7.93 -1.38 7.94
N SER A 151 -7.28 -2.16 7.07
CA SER A 151 -5.89 -1.92 6.66
C SER A 151 -5.73 -0.65 5.81
N SER A 152 -6.82 -0.08 5.27
CA SER A 152 -6.77 1.22 4.60
C SER A 152 -6.34 2.36 5.54
N ASN A 153 -6.42 2.16 6.87
CA ASN A 153 -5.86 3.09 7.86
C ASN A 153 -4.35 2.91 8.11
N HIS A 154 -3.67 2.07 7.36
CA HIS A 154 -2.25 1.85 7.53
C HIS A 154 -1.45 3.15 7.33
N ARG A 155 -0.38 3.34 8.11
CA ARG A 155 0.47 4.55 8.08
C ARG A 155 1.00 4.92 6.69
N LEU A 156 1.23 3.93 5.83
CA LEU A 156 1.67 4.12 4.45
C LEU A 156 0.64 4.88 3.59
N LEU A 157 -0.63 4.84 3.98
CA LEU A 157 -1.73 5.52 3.30
C LEU A 157 -2.14 6.85 3.97
N ASN A 158 -1.40 7.28 4.99
CA ASN A 158 -1.67 8.56 5.64
C ASN A 158 -1.38 9.72 4.68
N GLY A 159 -2.33 10.66 4.61
CA GLY A 159 -2.23 11.82 3.71
C GLY A 159 -2.50 11.52 2.22
N ARG A 160 -2.69 10.24 1.83
CA ARG A 160 -3.05 9.90 0.46
C ARG A 160 -4.55 10.00 0.25
N ARG A 161 -4.93 10.53 -0.91
CA ARG A 161 -6.32 10.58 -1.40
C ARG A 161 -6.39 9.94 -2.78
N PHE A 162 -7.53 9.31 -3.06
CA PHE A 162 -7.80 8.61 -4.31
C PHE A 162 -9.00 9.24 -5.00
N GLY A 163 -9.02 9.25 -6.32
CA GLY A 163 -10.20 9.68 -7.06
C GLY A 163 -11.38 8.75 -6.83
N THR A 164 -11.12 7.45 -6.91
CA THR A 164 -12.17 6.41 -6.73
C THR A 164 -11.72 5.31 -5.78
N LEU A 165 -12.62 4.93 -4.88
CA LEU A 165 -12.55 3.76 -4.02
C LEU A 165 -13.54 2.70 -4.53
N PHE A 166 -13.09 1.47 -4.64
CA PHE A 166 -13.94 0.30 -4.88
C PHE A 166 -14.01 -0.56 -3.62
N ILE A 167 -15.23 -0.94 -3.21
CA ILE A 167 -15.46 -1.80 -2.05
C ILE A 167 -16.22 -3.05 -2.50
N ASP A 168 -15.57 -4.21 -2.44
CA ASP A 168 -16.26 -5.48 -2.63
C ASP A 168 -16.87 -5.96 -1.32
N GLU A 169 -18.02 -6.64 -1.43
CA GLU A 169 -18.80 -7.19 -0.31
C GLU A 169 -19.15 -6.14 0.77
N ALA A 170 -19.42 -4.90 0.37
CA ALA A 170 -19.73 -3.80 1.30
C ALA A 170 -20.92 -4.12 2.22
N ALA A 171 -21.90 -4.90 1.75
CA ALA A 171 -23.06 -5.30 2.54
C ALA A 171 -22.72 -6.24 3.72
N GLN A 172 -21.58 -6.92 3.68
CA GLN A 172 -21.11 -7.80 4.75
C GLN A 172 -20.18 -7.05 5.73
N ALA A 173 -19.76 -5.84 5.38
CA ALA A 173 -18.82 -5.07 6.17
C ALA A 173 -19.53 -4.26 7.27
N LEU A 174 -18.84 -4.06 8.39
CA LEU A 174 -19.30 -3.09 9.38
C LEU A 174 -19.21 -1.68 8.80
N GLU A 175 -20.27 -0.88 9.01
CA GLU A 175 -20.33 0.51 8.54
C GLU A 175 -19.09 1.30 8.96
N ALA A 176 -18.67 1.20 10.22
CA ALA A 176 -17.47 1.87 10.73
C ALA A 176 -16.19 1.51 9.94
N ALA A 177 -16.05 0.27 9.47
CA ALA A 177 -14.92 -0.14 8.66
C ALA A 177 -14.97 0.49 7.26
N CYS A 178 -16.15 0.60 6.66
CA CYS A 178 -16.34 1.28 5.37
C CYS A 178 -15.93 2.76 5.46
N TRP A 179 -16.30 3.47 6.52
CA TRP A 179 -15.94 4.87 6.71
C TRP A 179 -14.43 5.12 6.79
N ILE A 180 -13.65 4.14 7.27
CA ILE A 180 -12.19 4.25 7.28
C ILE A 180 -11.65 4.41 5.85
N ALA A 181 -12.13 3.62 4.91
CA ALA A 181 -11.72 3.67 3.52
C ALA A 181 -12.35 4.85 2.75
N ILE A 182 -13.66 5.11 2.95
CA ILE A 182 -14.42 6.17 2.27
C ILE A 182 -13.76 7.54 2.47
N ARG A 183 -13.26 7.83 3.66
CA ARG A 183 -12.56 9.09 3.93
C ARG A 183 -11.33 9.35 3.05
N LYS A 184 -10.82 8.34 2.35
CA LYS A 184 -9.62 8.43 1.52
C LYS A 184 -9.90 8.65 0.04
N ALA A 185 -11.17 8.71 -0.36
CA ALA A 185 -11.54 8.86 -1.76
C ALA A 185 -12.60 9.96 -1.96
N ASP A 186 -12.71 10.40 -3.21
CA ASP A 186 -13.70 11.41 -3.60
C ASP A 186 -14.98 10.74 -4.13
N ARG A 187 -14.87 9.48 -4.60
CA ARG A 187 -15.99 8.66 -5.10
C ARG A 187 -15.88 7.23 -4.61
N VAL A 188 -17.02 6.57 -4.49
CA VAL A 188 -17.12 5.17 -4.01
C VAL A 188 -17.99 4.36 -4.96
N VAL A 189 -17.54 3.15 -5.26
CA VAL A 189 -18.28 2.12 -5.99
C VAL A 189 -18.38 0.86 -5.17
#